data_b51059f5b8b1f9ba3414351e01fff59d
#
_entry.id   b51059f5b8b1f9ba3414351e01fff59d
#
_cell.length_a   1.000
_cell.length_b   1.000
_cell.length_c   1.000
_cell.angle_alpha   90.00
_cell.angle_beta   90.00
_cell.angle_gamma   90.00
#
_symmetry.space_group_name_H-M   'P 1'
#
loop_
_entity.id
_entity.type
_entity.pdbx_description
1 polymer ?
#
loop_
_entity_poly.entity_id
_entity_poly.type
_entity_poly.pdbx_seq_one_letter_code
_entity_poly.pdbx_strand_id
1 'polypeptide(L)'
;MPPTFKELTAYFVEVGADQVNHTEKTYLAHAIGVYNDLKTWGFVEEFARIGLFHSIYGTQIFQGFALPVERRDEIRAMIGERAEYIAYLNCAMDRDSFDAQVTRRQAPYPITDRLTGEEIVLDERTFDDLVSLHLCDWLEQVERSSSWDYRREAFHNMAQRLGGVAVESHERVFGREPQ
;
A
#
# COMPACT_ATOMS: atom_id res chain seq x y z
N MET A 1 -22.64 6.22 -10.38
CA MET A 1 -21.65 7.13 -9.75
C MET A 1 -20.68 6.29 -8.93
N PRO A 2 -19.39 6.62 -8.87
CA PRO A 2 -18.48 5.88 -8.02
C PRO A 2 -18.89 6.01 -6.54
N PRO A 3 -18.63 4.99 -5.70
CA PRO A 3 -18.95 5.05 -4.28
C PRO A 3 -18.32 6.25 -3.58
N THR A 4 -19.02 6.81 -2.63
CA THR A 4 -18.49 7.88 -1.76
C THR A 4 -17.53 7.30 -0.73
N PHE A 5 -16.68 8.14 -0.13
CA PHE A 5 -15.80 7.74 0.97
C PHE A 5 -16.56 7.03 2.11
N LYS A 6 -17.76 7.53 2.44
CA LYS A 6 -18.61 6.93 3.47
C LYS A 6 -19.06 5.51 3.10
N GLU A 7 -19.43 5.28 1.85
CA GLU A 7 -19.81 3.96 1.36
C GLU A 7 -18.62 2.99 1.35
N LEU A 8 -17.45 3.48 0.93
CA LEU A 8 -16.22 2.69 0.97
C LEU A 8 -15.85 2.27 2.40
N THR A 9 -15.92 3.18 3.37
CA THR A 9 -15.61 2.86 4.78
C THR A 9 -16.67 1.99 5.43
N ALA A 10 -17.95 2.12 5.05
CA ALA A 10 -19.02 1.24 5.52
C ALA A 10 -18.81 -0.21 5.10
N TYR A 11 -18.22 -0.45 3.95
CA TYR A 11 -17.87 -1.78 3.49
C TYR A 11 -16.93 -2.53 4.46
N PHE A 12 -15.97 -1.83 5.08
CA PHE A 12 -15.07 -2.45 6.07
C PHE A 12 -15.81 -2.93 7.31
N VAL A 13 -16.86 -2.22 7.71
CA VAL A 13 -17.76 -2.66 8.80
C VAL A 13 -18.54 -3.90 8.37
N GLU A 14 -19.09 -3.89 7.16
CA GLU A 14 -19.85 -5.02 6.60
C GLU A 14 -19.04 -6.32 6.54
N VAL A 15 -17.76 -6.24 6.15
CA VAL A 15 -16.87 -7.40 6.08
C VAL A 15 -16.16 -7.73 7.41
N GLY A 16 -16.44 -6.98 8.48
CA GLY A 16 -15.88 -7.22 9.80
C GLY A 16 -14.42 -6.83 9.97
N ALA A 17 -13.92 -5.93 9.12
CA ALA A 17 -12.53 -5.47 9.15
C ALA A 17 -12.30 -4.23 10.05
N ASP A 18 -13.36 -3.55 10.47
CA ASP A 18 -13.29 -2.29 11.21
C ASP A 18 -12.69 -2.43 12.62
N GLN A 19 -12.85 -3.59 13.26
CA GLN A 19 -12.35 -3.89 14.60
C GLN A 19 -11.04 -4.69 14.65
N VAL A 20 -10.48 -5.02 13.48
CA VAL A 20 -9.20 -5.76 13.42
C VAL A 20 -8.06 -4.85 13.87
N ASN A 21 -7.21 -5.35 14.77
CA ASN A 21 -6.04 -4.60 15.25
C ASN A 21 -4.93 -4.53 14.18
N HIS A 22 -4.37 -3.35 14.01
CA HIS A 22 -3.25 -3.11 13.11
C HIS A 22 -2.32 -2.03 13.68
N THR A 23 -1.11 -2.39 14.08
CA THR A 23 -0.05 -1.47 14.54
C THR A 23 -0.58 -0.36 15.48
N GLU A 24 -1.13 -0.76 16.64
CA GLU A 24 -1.73 0.11 17.66
C GLU A 24 -2.95 0.96 17.23
N LYS A 25 -3.49 0.67 16.05
CA LYS A 25 -4.77 1.22 15.55
C LYS A 25 -5.69 0.08 15.13
N THR A 26 -6.92 0.43 14.74
CA THR A 26 -7.74 -0.51 13.97
C THR A 26 -7.28 -0.54 12.52
N TYR A 27 -7.54 -1.65 11.84
CA TYR A 27 -7.27 -1.80 10.42
C TYR A 27 -7.87 -0.66 9.58
N LEU A 28 -9.14 -0.33 9.83
CA LEU A 28 -9.81 0.76 9.13
C LEU A 28 -9.16 2.13 9.41
N ALA A 29 -8.76 2.41 10.66
CA ALA A 29 -8.11 3.67 11.00
C ALA A 29 -6.75 3.83 10.30
N HIS A 30 -5.98 2.74 10.17
CA HIS A 30 -4.73 2.72 9.39
C HIS A 30 -5.02 2.94 7.89
N ALA A 31 -5.99 2.23 7.32
CA ALA A 31 -6.37 2.37 5.92
C ALA A 31 -6.81 3.82 5.57
N ILE A 32 -7.57 4.46 6.46
CA ILE A 32 -7.94 5.88 6.33
C ILE A 32 -6.70 6.79 6.41
N GLY A 33 -5.73 6.46 7.26
CA GLY A 33 -4.45 7.17 7.34
C GLY A 33 -3.72 7.15 6.00
N VAL A 34 -3.53 5.96 5.42
CA VAL A 34 -2.87 5.79 4.10
C VAL A 34 -3.61 6.55 2.99
N TYR A 35 -4.95 6.47 2.96
CA TYR A 35 -5.76 7.26 2.03
C TYR A 35 -5.50 8.77 2.15
N ASN A 36 -5.50 9.31 3.38
CA ASN A 36 -5.27 10.73 3.63
C ASN A 36 -3.83 11.16 3.25
N ASP A 37 -2.85 10.32 3.52
CA ASP A 37 -1.45 10.59 3.18
C ASP A 37 -1.25 10.63 1.66
N LEU A 38 -1.86 9.70 0.91
CA LEU A 38 -1.85 9.73 -0.56
C LEU A 38 -2.50 11.02 -1.10
N LYS A 39 -3.60 11.48 -0.49
CA LYS A 39 -4.21 12.80 -0.83
C LYS A 39 -3.24 13.94 -0.55
N THR A 40 -2.55 13.92 0.57
CA THR A 40 -1.55 14.92 0.95
C THR A 40 -0.36 14.92 -0.02
N TRP A 41 0.00 13.75 -0.56
CA TRP A 41 1.03 13.63 -1.61
C TRP A 41 0.57 14.16 -2.98
N GLY A 42 -0.69 14.59 -3.12
CA GLY A 42 -1.24 15.18 -4.33
C GLY A 42 -1.89 14.18 -5.28
N PHE A 43 -2.07 12.93 -4.88
CA PHE A 43 -2.77 11.96 -5.71
C PHE A 43 -4.27 12.29 -5.81
N VAL A 44 -4.83 12.03 -6.99
CA VAL A 44 -6.26 12.19 -7.25
C VAL A 44 -7.07 11.20 -6.41
N GLU A 45 -8.35 11.51 -6.20
CA GLU A 45 -9.27 10.72 -5.39
C GLU A 45 -9.29 9.22 -5.76
N GLU A 46 -9.33 8.93 -7.07
CA GLU A 46 -9.34 7.56 -7.59
C GLU A 46 -8.10 6.77 -7.12
N PHE A 47 -6.93 7.37 -7.16
CA PHE A 47 -5.71 6.75 -6.67
C PHE A 47 -5.70 6.65 -5.14
N ALA A 48 -6.09 7.69 -4.43
CA ALA A 48 -6.08 7.69 -2.97
C ALA A 48 -6.96 6.56 -2.37
N ARG A 49 -8.04 6.15 -3.07
CA ARG A 49 -8.88 5.01 -2.67
C ARG A 49 -8.13 3.70 -2.56
N ILE A 50 -7.01 3.55 -3.29
CA ILE A 50 -6.13 2.39 -3.13
C ILE A 50 -5.65 2.28 -1.69
N GLY A 51 -5.37 3.42 -1.04
CA GLY A 51 -4.95 3.46 0.37
C GLY A 51 -5.94 2.82 1.33
N LEU A 52 -7.26 2.93 1.07
CA LEU A 52 -8.26 2.22 1.87
C LEU A 52 -8.15 0.69 1.71
N PHE A 53 -7.87 0.21 0.52
CA PHE A 53 -7.91 -1.20 0.16
C PHE A 53 -6.52 -1.86 0.03
N HIS A 54 -5.44 -1.13 0.38
CA HIS A 54 -4.06 -1.55 0.12
C HIS A 54 -3.66 -2.92 0.68
N SER A 55 -4.31 -3.39 1.73
CA SER A 55 -4.06 -4.68 2.39
C SER A 55 -5.28 -5.58 2.49
N ILE A 56 -6.32 -5.31 1.67
CA ILE A 56 -7.63 -5.98 1.74
C ILE A 56 -7.56 -7.50 1.54
N TYR A 57 -6.59 -8.01 0.78
CA TYR A 57 -6.38 -9.45 0.55
C TYR A 57 -5.30 -10.05 1.48
N GLY A 58 -4.86 -9.30 2.50
CA GLY A 58 -3.73 -9.66 3.34
C GLY A 58 -2.38 -9.46 2.63
N THR A 59 -1.42 -8.85 3.30
CA THR A 59 -0.06 -8.68 2.76
C THR A 59 0.85 -9.82 3.23
N GLN A 60 2.07 -9.88 2.74
CA GLN A 60 3.05 -10.87 3.18
C GLN A 60 3.28 -10.86 4.71
N ILE A 61 3.16 -9.71 5.34
CA ILE A 61 3.40 -9.54 6.79
C ILE A 61 2.08 -9.44 7.57
N PHE A 62 1.08 -8.73 7.04
CA PHE A 62 -0.20 -8.56 7.71
C PHE A 62 -1.22 -9.57 7.22
N GLN A 63 -1.61 -10.50 8.10
CA GLN A 63 -2.60 -11.56 7.85
C GLN A 63 -3.78 -11.48 8.86
N GLY A 64 -3.90 -10.39 9.60
CA GLY A 64 -4.97 -10.22 10.60
C GLY A 64 -6.37 -10.12 9.99
N PHE A 65 -6.45 -9.67 8.74
CA PHE A 65 -7.65 -9.69 7.91
C PHE A 65 -7.26 -9.93 6.45
N ALA A 66 -8.04 -10.76 5.76
CA ALA A 66 -7.89 -10.99 4.33
C ALA A 66 -9.21 -11.39 3.71
N LEU A 67 -9.67 -10.64 2.71
CA LEU A 67 -10.71 -11.09 1.81
C LEU A 67 -10.15 -12.16 0.86
N PRO A 68 -10.93 -13.21 0.56
CA PRO A 68 -10.56 -14.15 -0.49
C PRO A 68 -10.34 -13.44 -1.83
N VAL A 69 -9.30 -13.82 -2.57
CA VAL A 69 -8.99 -13.23 -3.88
C VAL A 69 -10.08 -13.45 -4.93
N GLU A 70 -10.95 -14.42 -4.72
CA GLU A 70 -12.15 -14.65 -5.54
C GLU A 70 -13.14 -13.49 -5.49
N ARG A 71 -13.04 -12.61 -4.49
CA ARG A 71 -13.87 -11.40 -4.34
C ARG A 71 -13.29 -10.16 -5.02
N ARG A 72 -12.24 -10.29 -5.82
CA ARG A 72 -11.60 -9.16 -6.52
C ARG A 72 -12.57 -8.36 -7.39
N ASP A 73 -13.51 -9.01 -8.04
CA ASP A 73 -14.50 -8.34 -8.90
C ASP A 73 -15.41 -7.38 -8.11
N GLU A 74 -15.70 -7.71 -6.85
CA GLU A 74 -16.43 -6.84 -5.94
C GLU A 74 -15.64 -5.55 -5.63
N ILE A 75 -14.36 -5.67 -5.31
CA ILE A 75 -13.50 -4.52 -5.04
C ILE A 75 -13.28 -3.69 -6.31
N ARG A 76 -13.11 -4.32 -7.47
CA ARG A 76 -13.04 -3.62 -8.77
C ARG A 76 -14.28 -2.76 -9.04
N ALA A 77 -15.45 -3.28 -8.73
CA ALA A 77 -16.69 -2.52 -8.88
C ALA A 77 -16.74 -1.29 -7.96
N MET A 78 -16.09 -1.34 -6.81
CA MET A 78 -16.06 -0.25 -5.83
C MET A 78 -15.03 0.82 -6.15
N ILE A 79 -13.79 0.45 -6.46
CA ILE A 79 -12.67 1.39 -6.59
C ILE A 79 -12.10 1.50 -8.01
N GLY A 80 -12.58 0.70 -8.93
CA GLY A 80 -12.10 0.65 -10.31
C GLY A 80 -11.01 -0.41 -10.54
N GLU A 81 -10.88 -0.83 -11.79
CA GLU A 81 -10.00 -1.93 -12.20
C GLU A 81 -8.52 -1.66 -11.87
N ARG A 82 -8.04 -0.45 -12.23
CA ARG A 82 -6.64 -0.07 -11.98
C ARG A 82 -6.34 0.04 -10.48
N ALA A 83 -7.21 0.68 -9.72
CA ALA A 83 -7.02 0.85 -8.28
C ALA A 83 -7.00 -0.51 -7.56
N GLU A 84 -7.93 -1.40 -7.89
CA GLU A 84 -7.94 -2.76 -7.35
C GLU A 84 -6.68 -3.53 -7.72
N TYR A 85 -6.21 -3.39 -8.97
CA TYR A 85 -4.98 -4.09 -9.39
C TYR A 85 -3.76 -3.67 -8.59
N ILE A 86 -3.57 -2.37 -8.30
CA ILE A 86 -2.47 -1.90 -7.44
C ILE A 86 -2.63 -2.41 -6.00
N ALA A 87 -3.85 -2.41 -5.45
CA ALA A 87 -4.11 -2.98 -4.13
C ALA A 87 -3.80 -4.50 -4.10
N TYR A 88 -4.18 -5.24 -5.14
CA TYR A 88 -3.82 -6.64 -5.28
C TYR A 88 -2.30 -6.85 -5.31
N LEU A 89 -1.59 -6.09 -6.14
CA LEU A 89 -0.12 -6.17 -6.22
C LEU A 89 0.53 -5.93 -4.86
N ASN A 90 0.07 -4.95 -4.09
CA ASN A 90 0.59 -4.68 -2.73
C ASN A 90 0.37 -5.86 -1.77
N CYS A 91 -0.75 -6.58 -1.93
CA CYS A 91 -1.02 -7.79 -1.16
C CYS A 91 -0.23 -9.00 -1.64
N ALA A 92 -0.14 -9.17 -2.95
CA ALA A 92 0.40 -10.39 -3.59
C ALA A 92 1.92 -10.36 -3.79
N MET A 93 2.57 -9.19 -3.83
CA MET A 93 4.00 -9.12 -4.09
C MET A 93 4.82 -9.82 -3.01
N ASP A 94 5.80 -10.59 -3.43
CA ASP A 94 6.94 -10.99 -2.61
C ASP A 94 7.84 -9.76 -2.43
N ARG A 95 8.11 -9.40 -1.17
CA ARG A 95 8.81 -8.15 -0.84
C ARG A 95 10.27 -8.13 -1.25
N ASP A 96 10.94 -9.26 -1.22
CA ASP A 96 12.35 -9.34 -1.64
C ASP A 96 12.47 -9.12 -3.14
N SER A 97 11.58 -9.75 -3.93
CA SER A 97 11.52 -9.56 -5.37
C SER A 97 11.16 -8.12 -5.76
N PHE A 98 10.25 -7.49 -5.02
CA PHE A 98 9.87 -6.08 -5.21
C PHE A 98 11.03 -5.14 -4.88
N ASP A 99 11.67 -5.30 -3.70
CA ASP A 99 12.79 -4.46 -3.25
C ASP A 99 13.97 -4.49 -4.23
N ALA A 100 14.25 -5.66 -4.81
CA ALA A 100 15.29 -5.82 -5.82
C ALA A 100 15.05 -4.95 -7.08
N GLN A 101 13.83 -4.53 -7.35
CA GLN A 101 13.50 -3.68 -8.50
C GLN A 101 13.53 -2.18 -8.17
N VAL A 102 13.47 -1.77 -6.91
CA VAL A 102 13.29 -0.36 -6.50
C VAL A 102 14.39 0.55 -7.06
N THR A 103 15.63 0.09 -7.08
CA THR A 103 16.78 0.86 -7.60
C THR A 103 16.93 0.80 -9.12
N ARG A 104 16.19 -0.10 -9.79
CA ARG A 104 16.21 -0.20 -11.24
C ARG A 104 15.54 1.02 -11.88
N ARG A 105 16.17 1.59 -12.91
CA ARG A 105 15.72 2.86 -13.53
C ARG A 105 14.93 2.68 -14.83
N GLN A 106 14.80 1.47 -15.32
CA GLN A 106 14.09 1.18 -16.58
C GLN A 106 13.29 -0.11 -16.46
N ALA A 107 12.07 -0.07 -17.01
CA ALA A 107 11.24 -1.26 -17.18
C ALA A 107 11.94 -2.32 -18.07
N PRO A 108 11.57 -3.58 -17.97
CA PRO A 108 10.47 -4.12 -17.16
C PRO A 108 10.86 -4.32 -15.68
N TYR A 109 9.85 -4.34 -14.79
CA TYR A 109 10.02 -4.61 -13.36
C TYR A 109 9.37 -5.95 -13.00
N PRO A 110 10.11 -7.08 -13.09
CA PRO A 110 9.58 -8.38 -12.70
C PRO A 110 9.52 -8.50 -11.18
N ILE A 111 8.35 -8.89 -10.66
CA ILE A 111 8.11 -9.21 -9.24
C ILE A 111 7.46 -10.59 -9.14
N THR A 112 7.61 -11.26 -8.01
CA THR A 112 6.96 -12.53 -7.77
C THR A 112 5.62 -12.32 -7.07
N ASP A 113 4.57 -12.91 -7.60
CA ASP A 113 3.30 -13.06 -6.92
C ASP A 113 3.41 -14.22 -5.92
N ARG A 114 3.43 -13.92 -4.61
CA ARG A 114 3.57 -14.94 -3.56
C ARG A 114 2.36 -15.86 -3.44
N LEU A 115 1.19 -15.46 -3.96
CA LEU A 115 -0.04 -16.25 -3.89
C LEU A 115 -0.08 -17.34 -4.96
N THR A 116 0.48 -17.07 -6.12
CA THR A 116 0.50 -17.99 -7.26
C THR A 116 1.88 -18.60 -7.52
N GLY A 117 2.95 -17.94 -7.07
CA GLY A 117 4.33 -18.29 -7.40
C GLY A 117 4.76 -17.82 -8.79
N GLU A 118 3.91 -17.10 -9.51
CA GLU A 118 4.18 -16.62 -10.86
C GLU A 118 4.94 -15.29 -10.87
N GLU A 119 5.67 -15.04 -11.96
CA GLU A 119 6.28 -13.73 -12.20
C GLU A 119 5.26 -12.79 -12.83
N ILE A 120 5.13 -11.58 -12.27
CA ILE A 120 4.37 -10.48 -12.85
C ILE A 120 5.36 -9.41 -13.34
N VAL A 121 5.26 -9.04 -14.61
CA VAL A 121 6.12 -8.02 -15.21
C VAL A 121 5.38 -6.69 -15.27
N LEU A 122 5.88 -5.69 -14.55
CA LEU A 122 5.26 -4.37 -14.45
C LEU A 122 5.92 -3.35 -15.37
N ASP A 123 5.12 -2.45 -15.91
CA ASP A 123 5.60 -1.22 -16.52
C ASP A 123 6.01 -0.18 -15.46
N GLU A 124 6.69 0.88 -15.89
CA GLU A 124 7.20 1.91 -14.99
C GLU A 124 6.10 2.60 -14.18
N ARG A 125 5.00 2.96 -14.83
CA ARG A 125 3.87 3.64 -14.16
C ARG A 125 3.24 2.76 -13.09
N THR A 126 2.99 1.49 -13.39
CA THR A 126 2.39 0.56 -12.44
C THR A 126 3.34 0.28 -11.27
N PHE A 127 4.64 0.16 -11.56
CA PHE A 127 5.64 -0.04 -10.52
C PHE A 127 5.77 1.19 -9.61
N ASP A 128 5.82 2.40 -10.16
CA ASP A 128 5.89 3.64 -9.36
C ASP A 128 4.61 3.90 -8.54
N ASP A 129 3.45 3.55 -9.07
CA ASP A 129 2.20 3.58 -8.32
C ASP A 129 2.25 2.61 -7.11
N LEU A 130 2.78 1.40 -7.33
CA LEU A 130 2.95 0.41 -6.25
C LEU A 130 3.99 0.87 -5.22
N VAL A 131 5.12 1.44 -5.65
CA VAL A 131 6.14 2.02 -4.77
C VAL A 131 5.54 3.15 -3.93
N SER A 132 4.73 4.03 -4.53
CA SER A 132 4.08 5.15 -3.84
C SER A 132 3.14 4.68 -2.76
N LEU A 133 2.28 3.70 -3.08
CA LEU A 133 1.38 3.09 -2.10
C LEU A 133 2.14 2.44 -0.97
N HIS A 134 3.14 1.61 -1.29
CA HIS A 134 3.87 0.82 -0.30
C HIS A 134 4.72 1.67 0.64
N LEU A 135 5.35 2.72 0.13
CA LEU A 135 6.07 3.69 0.96
C LEU A 135 5.11 4.47 1.87
N CYS A 136 3.98 4.93 1.33
CA CYS A 136 2.98 5.68 2.09
C CYS A 136 2.39 4.84 3.23
N ASP A 137 2.06 3.57 2.96
CA ASP A 137 1.62 2.59 3.95
C ASP A 137 2.61 2.47 5.13
N TRP A 138 3.91 2.32 4.82
CA TRP A 138 4.93 2.19 5.86
C TRP A 138 5.12 3.48 6.66
N LEU A 139 5.19 4.62 6.00
CA LEU A 139 5.37 5.92 6.66
C LEU A 139 4.19 6.28 7.59
N GLU A 140 2.97 5.81 7.30
CA GLU A 140 1.81 6.00 8.17
C GLU A 140 1.93 5.24 9.49
N GLN A 141 2.64 4.10 9.50
CA GLN A 141 2.64 3.20 10.66
C GLN A 141 3.98 3.07 11.39
N VAL A 142 5.12 3.43 10.79
CA VAL A 142 6.45 3.16 11.35
C VAL A 142 6.66 3.74 12.75
N GLU A 143 6.17 4.95 13.02
CA GLU A 143 6.27 5.61 14.34
C GLU A 143 5.58 4.78 15.45
N ARG A 144 4.52 4.03 15.12
CA ARG A 144 3.79 3.18 16.06
C ARG A 144 4.30 1.74 16.09
N SER A 145 5.01 1.31 15.05
CA SER A 145 5.48 -0.06 14.92
C SER A 145 6.68 -0.37 15.81
N SER A 146 7.41 0.65 16.24
CA SER A 146 8.73 0.53 16.90
C SER A 146 9.76 -0.27 16.10
N SER A 147 9.52 -0.44 14.79
CA SER A 147 10.33 -1.27 13.88
C SER A 147 11.06 -0.42 12.85
N TRP A 148 11.72 0.63 13.32
CA TRP A 148 12.42 1.62 12.48
C TRP A 148 13.44 1.03 11.51
N ASP A 149 14.10 -0.07 11.89
CA ASP A 149 15.11 -0.75 11.06
C ASP A 149 14.52 -1.71 10.03
N TYR A 150 13.20 -1.99 10.11
CA TYR A 150 12.58 -2.91 9.17
C TYR A 150 12.65 -2.37 7.74
N ARG A 151 13.36 -3.06 6.87
CA ARG A 151 13.58 -2.70 5.47
C ARG A 151 13.97 -1.22 5.25
N ARG A 152 14.69 -0.62 6.18
CA ARG A 152 15.09 0.81 6.20
C ARG A 152 15.68 1.27 4.86
N GLU A 153 16.64 0.50 4.34
CA GLU A 153 17.30 0.81 3.07
C GLU A 153 16.30 0.77 1.89
N ALA A 154 15.42 -0.22 1.85
CA ALA A 154 14.42 -0.34 0.80
C ALA A 154 13.46 0.86 0.81
N PHE A 155 12.94 1.27 1.97
CA PHE A 155 12.08 2.45 2.06
C PHE A 155 12.79 3.75 1.73
N HIS A 156 14.07 3.89 2.11
CA HIS A 156 14.89 5.00 1.66
C HIS A 156 15.01 5.03 0.12
N ASN A 157 15.33 3.89 -0.48
CA ASN A 157 15.44 3.77 -1.94
C ASN A 157 14.11 4.04 -2.65
N MET A 158 12.96 3.65 -2.09
CA MET A 158 11.63 4.00 -2.61
C MET A 158 11.42 5.51 -2.62
N ALA A 159 11.76 6.20 -1.51
CA ALA A 159 11.66 7.64 -1.43
C ALA A 159 12.57 8.33 -2.48
N GLN A 160 13.82 7.87 -2.62
CA GLN A 160 14.75 8.40 -3.61
C GLN A 160 14.31 8.14 -5.06
N ARG A 161 13.65 7.01 -5.32
CA ARG A 161 13.09 6.69 -6.63
C ARG A 161 11.99 7.68 -7.03
N LEU A 162 11.08 7.96 -6.12
CA LEU A 162 9.91 8.82 -6.35
C LEU A 162 10.28 10.32 -6.32
N GLY A 163 11.25 10.71 -5.48
CA GLY A 163 11.63 12.11 -5.31
C GLY A 163 10.57 12.98 -4.63
N GLY A 164 10.76 14.31 -4.66
CA GLY A 164 9.78 15.31 -4.21
C GLY A 164 9.15 14.98 -2.85
N VAL A 165 7.82 14.98 -2.80
CA VAL A 165 7.05 14.77 -1.57
C VAL A 165 7.35 13.45 -0.86
N ALA A 166 7.77 12.41 -1.58
CA ALA A 166 8.14 11.13 -1.00
C ALA A 166 9.42 11.23 -0.17
N VAL A 167 10.43 11.93 -0.68
CA VAL A 167 11.68 12.21 0.08
C VAL A 167 11.37 13.06 1.30
N GLU A 168 10.64 14.16 1.13
CA GLU A 168 10.27 15.05 2.24
C GLU A 168 9.48 14.33 3.34
N SER A 169 8.55 13.45 2.94
CA SER A 169 7.76 12.67 3.88
C SER A 169 8.60 11.62 4.60
N HIS A 170 9.49 10.94 3.89
CA HIS A 170 10.42 9.98 4.49
C HIS A 170 11.33 10.64 5.51
N GLU A 171 11.98 11.75 5.14
CA GLU A 171 12.88 12.50 6.04
C GLU A 171 12.14 13.03 7.27
N ARG A 172 10.93 13.57 7.09
CA ARG A 172 10.10 14.06 8.20
C ARG A 172 9.73 12.95 9.18
N VAL A 173 9.36 11.77 8.69
CA VAL A 173 8.95 10.65 9.55
C VAL A 173 10.15 10.04 10.25
N PHE A 174 11.20 9.69 9.51
CA PHE A 174 12.42 9.10 10.11
C PHE A 174 13.19 10.07 10.98
N GLY A 175 13.05 11.39 10.79
CA GLY A 175 13.60 12.41 11.68
C GLY A 175 12.98 12.42 13.09
N ARG A 176 11.88 11.68 13.31
CA ARG A 176 11.23 11.52 14.62
C ARG A 176 11.60 10.23 15.33
N GLU A 177 12.47 9.43 14.72
CA GLU A 177 12.96 8.21 15.36
C GLU A 177 13.57 8.52 16.74
N PRO A 178 13.14 7.81 17.81
CA PRO A 178 13.73 7.96 19.12
C PRO A 178 15.24 7.64 19.11
N GLN A 179 16.04 8.47 19.78
CA GLN A 179 17.49 8.25 19.95
C GLN A 179 17.77 7.18 21.00
#